data_f8fc323602a37278c43fb3d08cb50639
#
_entry.id   f8fc323602a37278c43fb3d08cb50639
#
_cell.length_a   1.000
_cell.length_b   1.000
_cell.length_c   1.000
_cell.angle_alpha   90.00
_cell.angle_beta   90.00
_cell.angle_gamma   90.00
#
_symmetry.space_group_name_H-M   'P 1'
#
loop_
_entity.id
_entity.type
_entity.pdbx_description
1 polymer ?
#
loop_
_entity_poly.entity_id
_entity_poly.type
_entity_poly.pdbx_seq_one_letter_code
_entity_poly.pdbx_strand_id
1 'polypeptide(L)'
;MRIAISGASGYIGQHLSSFLEGKGYDVIPLGRDLFKEDCFDELCRCVESCEVVINLAGASINKRWTEAYKQELYDSRICVTRQLVHAINTRSVKLELFISASAVGYYPAFGEYDEYHDCRGMDFLARLCGAWEEEASACSSDVSLVITRFGVVLSEDGGALKEMLRLQRFSRVSVVIGNGQQ
;
A
#
# COMPACT_ATOMS: atom_id res chain seq x y z
N MET A 1 -4.37 15.81 -15.67
CA MET A 1 -3.42 15.17 -14.73
C MET A 1 -3.61 13.67 -14.82
N ARG A 2 -2.52 12.96 -15.05
CA ARG A 2 -2.47 11.49 -15.14
C ARG A 2 -1.89 10.93 -13.85
N ILE A 3 -2.51 9.88 -13.34
CA ILE A 3 -2.19 9.29 -12.05
C ILE A 3 -1.95 7.79 -12.24
N ALA A 4 -0.74 7.33 -11.99
CA ALA A 4 -0.44 5.89 -12.00
C ALA A 4 -0.74 5.28 -10.64
N ILE A 5 -1.43 4.12 -10.62
CA ILE A 5 -1.80 3.44 -9.37
C ILE A 5 -1.36 1.97 -9.42
N SER A 6 -0.39 1.59 -8.56
CA SER A 6 -0.11 0.18 -8.31
C SER A 6 -1.11 -0.36 -7.28
N GLY A 7 -1.53 -1.63 -7.44
CA GLY A 7 -2.59 -2.19 -6.60
C GLY A 7 -4.00 -1.65 -6.91
N ALA A 8 -4.21 -1.07 -8.11
CA ALA A 8 -5.50 -0.54 -8.57
C ALA A 8 -6.63 -1.58 -8.54
N SER A 9 -6.32 -2.88 -8.69
CA SER A 9 -7.31 -3.98 -8.60
C SER A 9 -7.69 -4.36 -7.16
N GLY A 10 -6.99 -3.84 -6.15
CA GLY A 10 -7.31 -4.03 -4.74
C GLY A 10 -8.52 -3.22 -4.30
N TYR A 11 -9.04 -3.50 -3.08
CA TYR A 11 -10.24 -2.83 -2.57
C TYR A 11 -10.11 -1.29 -2.56
N ILE A 12 -9.05 -0.77 -1.93
CA ILE A 12 -8.79 0.68 -1.88
C ILE A 12 -8.51 1.22 -3.29
N GLY A 13 -7.72 0.48 -4.09
CA GLY A 13 -7.34 0.89 -5.44
C GLY A 13 -8.54 1.09 -6.37
N GLN A 14 -9.50 0.17 -6.36
CA GLN A 14 -10.73 0.29 -7.17
C GLN A 14 -11.56 1.52 -6.79
N HIS A 15 -11.78 1.73 -5.49
CA HIS A 15 -12.55 2.89 -5.01
C HIS A 15 -11.86 4.21 -5.33
N LEU A 16 -10.53 4.26 -5.13
CA LEU A 16 -9.74 5.44 -5.44
C LEU A 16 -9.71 5.72 -6.93
N SER A 17 -9.52 4.70 -7.78
CA SER A 17 -9.56 4.85 -9.24
C SER A 17 -10.88 5.43 -9.70
N SER A 18 -12.01 4.83 -9.29
CA SER A 18 -13.35 5.30 -9.64
C SER A 18 -13.61 6.74 -9.16
N PHE A 19 -13.15 7.08 -7.96
CA PHE A 19 -13.27 8.44 -7.43
C PHE A 19 -12.48 9.46 -8.26
N LEU A 20 -11.24 9.14 -8.60
CA LEU A 20 -10.35 10.02 -9.37
C LEU A 20 -10.86 10.19 -10.80
N GLU A 21 -11.28 9.11 -11.47
CA GLU A 21 -11.91 9.16 -12.80
C GLU A 21 -13.18 10.01 -12.78
N GLY A 22 -14.01 9.88 -11.74
CA GLY A 22 -15.20 10.71 -11.54
C GLY A 22 -14.88 12.20 -11.33
N LYS A 23 -13.64 12.53 -10.95
CA LYS A 23 -13.12 13.92 -10.87
C LYS A 23 -12.45 14.40 -12.16
N GLY A 24 -12.41 13.56 -13.20
CA GLY A 24 -11.82 13.89 -14.49
C GLY A 24 -10.31 13.68 -14.58
N TYR A 25 -9.70 12.92 -13.66
CA TYR A 25 -8.31 12.50 -13.77
C TYR A 25 -8.19 11.26 -14.66
N ASP A 26 -7.08 11.14 -15.35
CA ASP A 26 -6.73 9.98 -16.17
C ASP A 26 -5.95 8.97 -15.31
N VAL A 27 -6.56 7.84 -14.98
CA VAL A 27 -5.97 6.84 -14.08
C VAL A 27 -5.34 5.71 -14.89
N ILE A 28 -4.05 5.46 -14.64
CA ILE A 28 -3.25 4.39 -15.25
C ILE A 28 -3.00 3.28 -14.24
N PRO A 29 -3.67 2.12 -14.37
CA PRO A 29 -3.43 1.00 -13.47
C PRO A 29 -2.08 0.35 -13.77
N LEU A 30 -1.20 0.28 -12.78
CA LEU A 30 0.04 -0.48 -12.84
C LEU A 30 -0.23 -1.92 -12.40
N GLY A 31 -0.45 -2.79 -13.38
CA GLY A 31 -0.70 -4.22 -13.16
C GLY A 31 0.54 -4.98 -12.68
N ARG A 32 0.33 -6.17 -12.10
CA ARG A 32 1.43 -7.03 -11.59
C ARG A 32 2.45 -7.42 -12.66
N ASP A 33 2.02 -7.50 -13.91
CA ASP A 33 2.91 -7.87 -15.01
C ASP A 33 4.00 -6.84 -15.28
N LEU A 34 3.75 -5.55 -14.99
CA LEU A 34 4.73 -4.48 -15.11
C LEU A 34 5.90 -4.60 -14.11
N PHE A 35 5.74 -5.40 -13.07
CA PHE A 35 6.75 -5.64 -12.04
C PHE A 35 7.56 -6.93 -12.26
N LYS A 36 7.49 -7.51 -13.44
CA LYS A 36 8.37 -8.60 -13.89
C LYS A 36 9.69 -8.03 -14.42
N GLU A 37 10.77 -8.82 -14.34
CA GLU A 37 12.12 -8.38 -14.73
C GLU A 37 12.18 -7.81 -16.14
N ASP A 38 11.46 -8.43 -17.09
CA ASP A 38 11.48 -8.04 -18.50
C ASP A 38 10.58 -6.81 -18.83
N CYS A 39 9.83 -6.28 -17.86
CA CYS A 39 8.84 -5.23 -18.08
C CYS A 39 9.25 -3.86 -17.51
N PHE A 40 10.49 -3.72 -17.03
CA PHE A 40 10.94 -2.48 -16.36
C PHE A 40 10.87 -1.24 -17.27
N ASP A 41 11.23 -1.38 -18.54
CA ASP A 41 11.13 -0.25 -19.50
C ASP A 41 9.68 0.19 -19.74
N GLU A 42 8.71 -0.74 -19.66
CA GLU A 42 7.30 -0.40 -19.77
C GLU A 42 6.80 0.30 -18.50
N LEU A 43 7.24 -0.15 -17.33
CA LEU A 43 6.97 0.52 -16.06
C LEU A 43 7.51 1.96 -16.09
N CYS A 44 8.73 2.18 -16.55
CA CYS A 44 9.31 3.51 -16.71
C CYS A 44 8.46 4.40 -17.62
N ARG A 45 8.03 3.90 -18.78
CA ARG A 45 7.14 4.65 -19.70
C ARG A 45 5.81 5.02 -19.05
N CYS A 46 5.21 4.11 -18.27
CA CYS A 46 3.99 4.42 -17.54
C CYS A 46 4.21 5.53 -16.51
N VAL A 47 5.28 5.44 -15.71
CA VAL A 47 5.64 6.44 -14.69
C VAL A 47 5.95 7.80 -15.34
N GLU A 48 6.74 7.83 -16.42
CA GLU A 48 7.07 9.07 -17.15
C GLU A 48 5.84 9.77 -17.72
N SER A 49 4.78 9.04 -18.02
CA SER A 49 3.56 9.60 -18.58
C SER A 49 2.64 10.25 -17.53
N CYS A 50 3.00 10.22 -16.24
CA CYS A 50 2.15 10.61 -15.12
C CYS A 50 2.78 11.74 -14.30
N GLU A 51 1.93 12.58 -13.71
CA GLU A 51 2.31 13.61 -12.74
C GLU A 51 2.31 13.09 -11.30
N VAL A 52 1.53 12.03 -11.04
CA VAL A 52 1.38 11.43 -9.71
C VAL A 52 1.50 9.91 -9.79
N VAL A 53 2.21 9.31 -8.85
CA VAL A 53 2.25 7.86 -8.65
C VAL A 53 1.70 7.52 -7.26
N ILE A 54 0.78 6.56 -7.21
CA ILE A 54 0.19 6.06 -5.95
C ILE A 54 0.51 4.56 -5.83
N ASN A 55 1.21 4.19 -4.77
CA ASN A 55 1.57 2.80 -4.49
C ASN A 55 0.67 2.21 -3.40
N LEU A 56 -0.27 1.36 -3.80
CA LEU A 56 -1.16 0.60 -2.92
C LEU A 56 -0.92 -0.92 -3.03
N ALA A 57 0.16 -1.33 -3.70
CA ALA A 57 0.45 -2.74 -3.93
C ALA A 57 0.80 -3.47 -2.63
N GLY A 58 0.22 -4.64 -2.44
CA GLY A 58 0.52 -5.50 -1.30
C GLY A 58 -0.38 -6.74 -1.27
N ALA A 59 0.19 -7.89 -0.95
CA ALA A 59 -0.58 -9.10 -0.70
C ALA A 59 -1.44 -8.95 0.56
N SER A 60 -2.58 -9.64 0.61
CA SER A 60 -3.52 -9.57 1.74
C SER A 60 -2.90 -10.13 3.01
N ILE A 61 -3.05 -9.41 4.13
CA ILE A 61 -2.61 -9.90 5.46
C ILE A 61 -3.56 -10.94 6.08
N ASN A 62 -4.71 -11.21 5.45
CA ASN A 62 -5.79 -12.07 5.98
C ASN A 62 -5.57 -13.57 5.71
N LYS A 63 -4.35 -14.02 5.45
CA LYS A 63 -3.99 -15.43 5.30
C LYS A 63 -3.14 -15.88 6.50
N ARG A 64 -2.99 -17.20 6.66
CA ARG A 64 -2.09 -17.74 7.68
C ARG A 64 -0.64 -17.37 7.38
N TRP A 65 0.05 -16.77 8.32
CA TRP A 65 1.43 -16.29 8.17
C TRP A 65 2.43 -17.44 8.37
N THR A 66 2.59 -18.25 7.34
CA THR A 66 3.74 -19.16 7.22
C THR A 66 4.97 -18.34 6.82
N GLU A 67 6.17 -18.89 6.95
CA GLU A 67 7.39 -18.19 6.52
C GLU A 67 7.35 -17.85 5.02
N ALA A 68 6.86 -18.76 4.18
CA ALA A 68 6.67 -18.51 2.76
C ALA A 68 5.67 -17.35 2.51
N TYR A 69 4.58 -17.29 3.30
CA TYR A 69 3.62 -16.19 3.14
C TYR A 69 4.13 -14.86 3.69
N LYS A 70 4.94 -14.87 4.74
CA LYS A 70 5.62 -13.66 5.21
C LYS A 70 6.57 -13.11 4.14
N GLN A 71 7.25 -14.00 3.40
CA GLN A 71 8.08 -13.59 2.27
C GLN A 71 7.22 -12.99 1.15
N GLU A 72 6.07 -13.58 0.81
CA GLU A 72 5.11 -13.00 -0.14
C GLU A 72 4.63 -11.60 0.31
N LEU A 73 4.33 -11.42 1.60
CA LEU A 73 3.97 -10.12 2.17
C LEU A 73 5.09 -9.08 2.01
N TYR A 74 6.32 -9.52 2.21
CA TYR A 74 7.50 -8.68 2.04
C TYR A 74 7.71 -8.32 0.57
N ASP A 75 7.80 -9.30 -0.31
CA ASP A 75 8.11 -9.11 -1.73
C ASP A 75 7.06 -8.25 -2.44
N SER A 76 5.79 -8.49 -2.15
CA SER A 76 4.68 -7.73 -2.74
C SER A 76 4.67 -6.24 -2.38
N ARG A 77 5.42 -5.83 -1.37
CA ARG A 77 5.56 -4.43 -0.94
C ARG A 77 6.92 -3.87 -1.29
N ILE A 78 7.97 -4.52 -0.80
CA ILE A 78 9.34 -4.02 -0.89
C ILE A 78 9.84 -4.06 -2.34
N CYS A 79 9.72 -5.20 -3.05
CA CYS A 79 10.18 -5.29 -4.43
C CYS A 79 9.38 -4.37 -5.37
N VAL A 80 8.06 -4.28 -5.18
CA VAL A 80 7.22 -3.38 -5.98
C VAL A 80 7.60 -1.91 -5.72
N THR A 81 7.75 -1.52 -4.46
CA THR A 81 8.13 -0.14 -4.11
C THR A 81 9.52 0.20 -4.65
N ARG A 82 10.49 -0.71 -4.53
CA ARG A 82 11.83 -0.54 -5.08
C ARG A 82 11.83 -0.30 -6.58
N GLN A 83 11.04 -1.08 -7.33
CA GLN A 83 10.93 -0.92 -8.78
C GLN A 83 10.25 0.41 -9.14
N LEU A 84 9.20 0.81 -8.43
CA LEU A 84 8.58 2.13 -8.61
C LEU A 84 9.56 3.26 -8.34
N VAL A 85 10.28 3.22 -7.22
CA VAL A 85 11.28 4.23 -6.86
C VAL A 85 12.40 4.27 -7.90
N HIS A 86 12.85 3.10 -8.39
CA HIS A 86 13.84 3.05 -9.48
C HIS A 86 13.29 3.70 -10.75
N ALA A 87 12.08 3.39 -11.18
CA ALA A 87 11.45 4.01 -12.35
C ALA A 87 11.27 5.54 -12.14
N ILE A 88 10.87 5.96 -10.95
CA ILE A 88 10.75 7.38 -10.59
C ILE A 88 12.11 8.09 -10.66
N ASN A 89 13.17 7.48 -10.15
CA ASN A 89 14.51 8.09 -10.09
C ASN A 89 15.22 8.12 -11.45
N THR A 90 14.84 7.26 -12.39
CA THR A 90 15.42 7.20 -13.76
C THR A 90 14.65 8.01 -14.79
N ARG A 91 13.49 8.57 -14.44
CA ARG A 91 12.64 9.34 -15.35
C ARG A 91 13.32 10.61 -15.87
N SER A 92 12.96 11.01 -17.07
CA SER A 92 13.38 12.28 -17.69
C SER A 92 12.37 13.43 -17.49
N VAL A 93 11.13 13.12 -17.09
CA VAL A 93 10.03 14.06 -16.88
C VAL A 93 9.78 14.26 -15.39
N LYS A 94 9.41 15.47 -14.97
CA LYS A 94 9.13 15.77 -13.57
C LYS A 94 7.88 15.03 -13.08
N LEU A 95 8.04 14.21 -12.04
CA LEU A 95 6.94 13.68 -11.22
C LEU A 95 6.69 14.67 -10.06
N GLU A 96 5.45 15.03 -9.81
CA GLU A 96 5.12 15.99 -8.77
C GLU A 96 4.99 15.32 -7.40
N LEU A 97 4.36 14.12 -7.37
CA LEU A 97 3.98 13.47 -6.12
C LEU A 97 4.09 11.95 -6.22
N PHE A 98 4.73 11.36 -5.23
CA PHE A 98 4.70 9.93 -4.96
C PHE A 98 4.00 9.67 -3.61
N ILE A 99 2.88 8.96 -3.64
CA ILE A 99 2.15 8.53 -2.44
C ILE A 99 2.41 7.04 -2.25
N SER A 100 3.06 6.66 -1.15
CA SER A 100 3.27 5.25 -0.81
C SER A 100 2.45 4.85 0.40
N ALA A 101 1.70 3.76 0.25
CA ALA A 101 0.99 3.15 1.36
C ALA A 101 1.97 2.59 2.40
N SER A 102 1.57 2.66 3.65
CA SER A 102 2.10 1.98 4.81
C SER A 102 0.93 1.59 5.72
N ALA A 103 1.16 1.22 6.95
CA ALA A 103 0.10 0.87 7.88
C ALA A 103 0.42 1.31 9.32
N VAL A 104 -0.63 1.50 10.13
CA VAL A 104 -0.50 1.78 11.58
C VAL A 104 0.24 0.67 12.34
N GLY A 105 0.35 -0.53 11.74
CA GLY A 105 1.23 -1.60 12.22
C GLY A 105 2.72 -1.24 12.27
N TYR A 106 3.13 -0.06 11.81
CA TYR A 106 4.45 0.52 12.04
C TYR A 106 4.71 0.75 13.53
N TYR A 107 3.71 1.23 14.26
CA TYR A 107 3.84 1.61 15.66
C TYR A 107 3.83 0.41 16.60
N PRO A 108 4.34 0.56 17.85
CA PRO A 108 4.17 -0.45 18.89
C PRO A 108 2.68 -0.72 19.18
N ALA A 109 2.37 -1.92 19.67
CA ALA A 109 1.00 -2.36 19.93
C ALA A 109 0.28 -1.56 21.05
N PHE A 110 1.02 -0.84 21.89
CA PHE A 110 0.48 -0.08 23.01
C PHE A 110 0.99 1.36 22.95
N GLY A 111 0.11 2.32 23.22
CA GLY A 111 0.41 3.74 23.23
C GLY A 111 -0.49 4.51 22.28
N GLU A 112 -0.35 5.83 22.29
CA GLU A 112 -0.98 6.75 21.35
C GLU A 112 0.11 7.38 20.51
N TYR A 113 -0.02 7.33 19.21
CA TYR A 113 0.99 7.75 18.25
C TYR A 113 0.35 8.59 17.15
N ASP A 114 1.03 9.62 16.74
CA ASP A 114 0.71 10.45 15.58
C ASP A 114 1.85 10.38 14.54
N GLU A 115 1.74 11.12 13.48
CA GLU A 115 2.70 11.16 12.37
C GLU A 115 4.08 11.70 12.74
N TYR A 116 4.21 12.38 13.88
CA TYR A 116 5.48 12.95 14.37
C TYR A 116 6.25 11.99 15.29
N HIS A 117 5.61 10.89 15.68
CA HIS A 117 6.27 9.89 16.51
C HIS A 117 7.13 8.94 15.64
N ASP A 118 8.44 9.00 15.84
CA ASP A 118 9.39 8.09 15.20
C ASP A 118 9.70 6.90 16.15
N CYS A 119 8.65 6.15 16.50
CA CYS A 119 8.82 4.93 17.30
C CYS A 119 8.19 3.74 16.57
N ARG A 120 9.06 2.87 16.07
CA ARG A 120 8.65 1.65 15.37
C ARG A 120 8.51 0.49 16.35
N GLY A 121 7.45 -0.31 16.18
CA GLY A 121 7.28 -1.58 16.87
C GLY A 121 8.37 -2.59 16.50
N MET A 122 8.43 -3.70 17.25
CA MET A 122 9.45 -4.73 17.08
C MET A 122 8.94 -6.02 16.42
N ASP A 123 7.65 -6.12 16.17
CA ASP A 123 7.04 -7.29 15.57
C ASP A 123 7.26 -7.38 14.05
N PHE A 124 6.70 -8.41 13.42
CA PHE A 124 6.85 -8.64 11.99
C PHE A 124 6.21 -7.50 11.16
N LEU A 125 5.02 -7.03 11.55
CA LEU A 125 4.34 -5.97 10.79
C LEU A 125 5.08 -4.65 10.89
N ALA A 126 5.56 -4.30 12.06
CA ALA A 126 6.33 -3.08 12.25
C ALA A 126 7.64 -3.08 11.44
N ARG A 127 8.34 -4.24 11.40
CA ARG A 127 9.53 -4.40 10.56
C ARG A 127 9.19 -4.31 9.07
N LEU A 128 8.07 -4.93 8.66
CA LEU A 128 7.61 -4.87 7.27
C LEU A 128 7.26 -3.43 6.85
N CYS A 129 6.51 -2.70 7.68
CA CYS A 129 6.17 -1.31 7.43
C CYS A 129 7.41 -0.43 7.38
N GLY A 130 8.36 -0.61 8.31
CA GLY A 130 9.61 0.14 8.32
C GLY A 130 10.42 -0.07 7.05
N ALA A 131 10.61 -1.33 6.60
CA ALA A 131 11.30 -1.63 5.36
C ALA A 131 10.56 -1.06 4.13
N TRP A 132 9.23 -1.07 4.16
CA TRP A 132 8.42 -0.50 3.09
C TRP A 132 8.59 1.02 2.97
N GLU A 133 8.53 1.73 4.10
CA GLU A 133 8.74 3.19 4.16
C GLU A 133 10.17 3.58 3.79
N GLU A 134 11.15 2.77 4.19
CA GLU A 134 12.57 2.96 3.83
C GLU A 134 12.80 2.87 2.32
N GLU A 135 12.20 1.89 1.63
CA GLU A 135 12.26 1.81 0.17
C GLU A 135 11.57 3.01 -0.51
N ALA A 136 10.42 3.45 -0.02
CA ALA A 136 9.75 4.63 -0.56
C ALA A 136 10.59 5.90 -0.35
N SER A 137 11.28 6.01 0.76
CA SER A 137 12.13 7.15 1.12
C SER A 137 13.39 7.27 0.27
N ALA A 138 13.76 6.22 -0.49
CA ALA A 138 14.83 6.27 -1.49
C ALA A 138 14.43 7.01 -2.79
N CYS A 139 13.21 7.57 -2.84
CA CYS A 139 12.73 8.40 -3.92
C CYS A 139 13.54 9.70 -4.03
N SER A 140 13.76 10.17 -5.25
CA SER A 140 14.49 11.41 -5.53
C SER A 140 13.89 12.61 -4.78
N SER A 141 14.74 13.48 -4.26
CA SER A 141 14.35 14.64 -3.44
C SER A 141 13.60 15.74 -4.20
N ASP A 142 13.55 15.66 -5.54
CA ASP A 142 12.76 16.57 -6.39
C ASP A 142 11.29 16.14 -6.50
N VAL A 143 10.93 14.98 -5.93
CA VAL A 143 9.56 14.45 -5.84
C VAL A 143 9.02 14.63 -4.43
N SER A 144 7.81 15.16 -4.32
CA SER A 144 7.12 15.18 -3.03
C SER A 144 6.70 13.76 -2.64
N LEU A 145 7.29 13.22 -1.56
CA LEU A 145 6.91 11.91 -1.03
C LEU A 145 5.87 12.09 0.10
N VAL A 146 4.79 11.32 0.02
CA VAL A 146 3.80 11.17 1.11
C VAL A 146 3.67 9.70 1.48
N ILE A 147 3.91 9.35 2.73
CA ILE A 147 3.70 8.01 3.27
C ILE A 147 2.36 8.01 4.03
N THR A 148 1.46 7.09 3.65
CA THR A 148 0.14 6.98 4.26
C THR A 148 0.05 5.72 5.12
N ARG A 149 0.05 5.85 6.46
CA ARG A 149 -0.11 4.73 7.40
C ARG A 149 -1.59 4.42 7.60
N PHE A 150 -2.11 3.49 6.81
CA PHE A 150 -3.51 3.09 6.88
C PHE A 150 -3.82 2.35 8.18
N GLY A 151 -4.92 2.73 8.82
CA GLY A 151 -5.60 1.93 9.83
C GLY A 151 -6.43 0.82 9.19
N VAL A 152 -7.27 0.16 10.01
CA VAL A 152 -8.21 -0.84 9.52
C VAL A 152 -9.29 -0.15 8.69
N VAL A 153 -9.38 -0.51 7.41
CA VAL A 153 -10.41 0.01 6.51
C VAL A 153 -11.71 -0.74 6.75
N LEU A 154 -12.73 -0.03 7.20
CA LEU A 154 -14.07 -0.54 7.48
C LEU A 154 -15.02 -0.13 6.37
N SER A 155 -15.67 -1.12 5.75
CA SER A 155 -16.70 -0.89 4.75
C SER A 155 -17.66 -2.08 4.65
N GLU A 156 -18.89 -1.84 4.23
CA GLU A 156 -19.90 -2.88 4.03
C GLU A 156 -19.56 -3.79 2.85
N ASP A 157 -18.95 -3.25 1.80
CA ASP A 157 -18.66 -3.95 0.55
C ASP A 157 -17.31 -4.67 0.54
N GLY A 158 -16.43 -4.37 1.51
CA GLY A 158 -15.08 -4.96 1.56
C GLY A 158 -14.36 -4.69 2.87
N GLY A 159 -13.06 -5.02 2.90
CA GLY A 159 -12.22 -4.80 4.07
C GLY A 159 -12.56 -5.69 5.26
N ALA A 160 -12.09 -5.30 6.45
CA ALA A 160 -12.20 -6.10 7.67
C ALA A 160 -13.65 -6.27 8.13
N LEU A 161 -14.49 -5.24 8.01
CA LEU A 161 -15.88 -5.27 8.49
C LEU A 161 -16.70 -6.34 7.75
N LYS A 162 -16.54 -6.45 6.43
CA LYS A 162 -17.24 -7.48 5.64
C LYS A 162 -16.90 -8.89 6.11
N GLU A 163 -15.64 -9.16 6.41
CA GLU A 163 -15.20 -10.47 6.90
C GLU A 163 -15.74 -10.74 8.33
N MET A 164 -15.74 -9.75 9.20
CA MET A 164 -16.33 -9.85 10.54
C MET A 164 -17.83 -10.13 10.48
N LEU A 165 -18.57 -9.40 9.64
CA LEU A 165 -20.01 -9.61 9.45
C LEU A 165 -20.32 -10.96 8.82
N ARG A 166 -19.48 -11.47 7.92
CA ARG A 166 -19.62 -12.80 7.34
C ARG A 166 -19.55 -13.88 8.42
N LEU A 167 -18.55 -13.81 9.30
CA LEU A 167 -18.41 -14.73 10.41
C LEU A 167 -19.62 -14.68 11.36
N GLN A 168 -20.10 -13.48 11.69
CA GLN A 168 -21.25 -13.29 12.57
C GLN A 168 -22.56 -13.86 11.98
N ARG A 169 -22.78 -13.72 10.66
CA ARG A 169 -23.96 -14.28 9.96
C ARG A 169 -23.99 -15.81 10.04
N PHE A 170 -22.84 -16.48 10.03
CA PHE A 170 -22.77 -17.94 10.11
C PHE A 170 -22.85 -18.48 11.54
N SER A 171 -22.17 -17.85 12.48
CA SER A 171 -22.02 -18.38 13.84
C SER A 171 -22.97 -17.76 14.85
N ARG A 172 -23.60 -16.62 14.55
CA ARG A 172 -24.35 -15.77 15.50
C ARG A 172 -23.54 -15.39 16.76
N VAL A 173 -22.24 -15.53 16.69
CA VAL A 173 -21.30 -15.24 17.78
C VAL A 173 -20.35 -14.16 17.30
N SER A 174 -20.24 -13.07 18.06
CA SER A 174 -19.20 -12.07 17.85
C SER A 174 -17.96 -12.51 18.61
N VAL A 175 -16.86 -12.69 17.89
CA VAL A 175 -15.57 -13.02 18.52
C VAL A 175 -14.87 -11.71 18.82
N VAL A 176 -14.62 -11.46 20.11
CA VAL A 176 -13.72 -10.38 20.55
C VAL A 176 -12.32 -10.97 20.63
N ILE A 177 -11.39 -10.40 19.84
CA ILE A 177 -9.99 -10.80 19.87
C ILE A 177 -9.30 -9.98 20.96
N GLY A 178 -8.68 -10.67 21.92
CA GLY A 178 -8.05 -10.00 23.05
C GLY A 178 -9.06 -9.43 24.06
N ASN A 179 -8.75 -8.26 24.62
CA ASN A 179 -9.58 -7.53 25.60
C ASN A 179 -10.39 -6.38 24.97
N GLY A 180 -10.38 -6.25 23.65
CA GLY A 180 -11.09 -5.19 22.95
C GLY A 180 -10.45 -3.80 23.03
N GLN A 181 -9.22 -3.70 23.46
CA GLN A 181 -8.44 -2.44 23.57
C GLN A 181 -7.41 -2.32 22.42
N GLN A 182 -7.82 -2.65 21.21
CA GLN A 182 -6.97 -2.45 20.02
C GLN A 182 -7.35 -1.17 19.30
#